data_9a6dd6d664e645c8d56dbe494f2ebb0e
#
_entry.id   9a6dd6d664e645c8d56dbe494f2ebb0e
#
_cell.length_a   1.000
_cell.length_b   1.000
_cell.length_c   1.000
_cell.angle_alpha   90.00
_cell.angle_beta   90.00
_cell.angle_gamma   90.00
#
_symmetry.space_group_name_H-M   'P 1'
#
loop_
_entity.id
_entity.type
_entity.pdbx_description
1 polymer ?
#
loop_
_entity_poly.entity_id
_entity_poly.type
_entity_poly.pdbx_seq_one_letter_code
_entity_poly.pdbx_strand_id
1 'polypeptide(L)'
;MQYTACLLVKWHDNTYTGEFNGIHDPEAPAVALKLTILVGTMTGTAQLVAQELELRLDDGELQAQTRLMDGLDGAAFAGGGLFLICTSTYGQGDVPDNAKQLYESLQNARPDLSNVQYGVIALGDRTYAETFCNGGKRFDRVLSELGARRIGEVMLHDASAGTMPEEVAAEWIEGWIALCREQLGVVASA
;
A
#
# COMPACT_ATOMS: atom_id res chain seq x y z
N MET A 1 30.82 -5.46 36.99
CA MET A 1 31.71 -5.25 35.86
C MET A 1 30.86 -4.85 34.68
N GLN A 2 30.80 -3.55 34.36
CA GLN A 2 30.08 -3.00 33.24
C GLN A 2 31.03 -2.88 32.06
N TYR A 3 30.70 -3.51 30.94
CA TYR A 3 31.45 -3.35 29.70
C TYR A 3 30.87 -2.15 28.94
N THR A 4 31.64 -1.08 28.84
CA THR A 4 31.38 0.08 27.98
C THR A 4 31.91 -0.24 26.60
N ALA A 5 31.01 -0.39 25.62
CA ALA A 5 31.36 -0.55 24.20
C ALA A 5 31.63 0.85 23.61
N CYS A 6 32.88 1.10 23.23
CA CYS A 6 33.28 2.31 22.52
C CYS A 6 33.18 2.08 21.01
N LEU A 7 32.23 2.74 20.35
CA LEU A 7 32.08 2.75 18.88
C LEU A 7 32.82 4.00 18.33
N LEU A 8 33.92 3.76 17.61
CA LEU A 8 34.67 4.77 16.88
C LEU A 8 34.01 5.02 15.52
N VAL A 9 33.35 6.14 15.34
CA VAL A 9 32.92 6.64 14.04
C VAL A 9 33.91 7.67 13.52
N LYS A 10 34.60 7.35 12.42
CA LYS A 10 35.57 8.21 11.76
C LYS A 10 34.89 9.06 10.69
N TRP A 11 34.76 10.36 10.92
CA TRP A 11 34.49 11.37 9.91
C TRP A 11 35.74 12.20 9.68
N HIS A 12 35.94 12.64 8.43
CA HIS A 12 37.16 13.35 8.01
C HIS A 12 37.59 14.45 9.01
N ASP A 13 38.81 14.27 9.52
CA ASP A 13 39.69 15.27 10.19
C ASP A 13 39.17 16.01 11.42
N ASN A 14 38.23 15.50 12.20
CA ASN A 14 37.99 16.02 13.55
C ASN A 14 37.63 14.90 14.52
N THR A 15 38.54 14.57 15.43
CA THR A 15 38.28 13.62 16.53
C THR A 15 37.61 14.35 17.67
N TYR A 16 36.32 14.07 17.88
CA TYR A 16 35.57 14.53 19.05
C TYR A 16 35.44 13.37 20.04
N THR A 17 36.07 13.50 21.21
CA THR A 17 35.86 12.60 22.34
C THR A 17 34.81 13.21 23.26
N GLY A 18 33.55 12.85 23.07
CA GLY A 18 32.44 13.22 23.94
C GLY A 18 31.85 11.98 24.61
N GLU A 19 31.71 12.00 25.92
CA GLU A 19 30.91 11.00 26.65
C GLU A 19 29.46 11.12 26.21
N PHE A 20 28.91 10.06 25.61
CA PHE A 20 27.48 9.96 25.28
C PHE A 20 26.72 9.69 26.59
N ASN A 21 26.35 10.76 27.30
CA ASN A 21 25.24 10.70 28.24
C ASN A 21 23.96 10.60 27.39
N GLY A 22 23.21 9.51 27.59
CA GLY A 22 21.97 9.22 26.84
C GLY A 22 20.94 10.35 26.90
N ILE A 23 21.11 11.33 26.02
CA ILE A 23 20.11 12.31 25.68
C ILE A 23 19.26 11.56 24.66
N HIS A 24 18.09 11.13 25.10
CA HIS A 24 16.99 10.76 24.22
C HIS A 24 16.74 11.99 23.35
N ASP A 25 17.19 11.95 22.08
CA ASP A 25 16.92 13.00 21.11
C ASP A 25 15.43 12.89 20.77
N PRO A 26 14.57 13.82 21.21
CA PRO A 26 13.12 13.73 20.97
C PRO A 26 12.74 14.07 19.52
N GLU A 27 13.71 14.27 18.64
CA GLU A 27 13.46 14.80 17.29
C GLU A 27 14.14 13.98 16.17
N ALA A 28 14.20 12.65 16.34
CA ALA A 28 14.35 11.81 15.16
C ALA A 28 13.06 11.96 14.34
N PRO A 29 13.12 12.44 13.08
CA PRO A 29 11.90 12.60 12.28
C PRO A 29 11.21 11.24 12.22
N ALA A 30 9.95 11.18 12.68
CA ALA A 30 9.13 10.00 12.57
C ALA A 30 9.18 9.57 11.09
N VAL A 31 9.63 8.35 10.83
CA VAL A 31 9.70 7.86 9.44
C VAL A 31 8.28 7.78 8.93
N ALA A 32 7.91 8.74 8.09
CA ALA A 32 6.58 8.78 7.50
C ALA A 32 6.29 7.45 6.78
N LEU A 33 5.16 6.84 7.10
CA LEU A 33 4.70 5.63 6.44
C LEU A 33 4.40 5.97 4.97
N LYS A 34 5.04 5.27 4.03
CA LYS A 34 4.82 5.49 2.60
C LYS A 34 3.84 4.47 2.06
N LEU A 35 2.75 4.95 1.47
CA LEU A 35 1.73 4.15 0.82
C LEU A 35 1.71 4.43 -0.68
N THR A 36 1.84 3.40 -1.50
CA THR A 36 1.61 3.51 -2.94
C THR A 36 0.24 2.94 -3.30
N ILE A 37 -0.65 3.78 -3.85
CA ILE A 37 -1.97 3.36 -4.32
C ILE A 37 -1.87 3.07 -5.82
N LEU A 38 -1.98 1.79 -6.20
CA LEU A 38 -1.97 1.35 -7.59
C LEU A 38 -3.40 1.25 -8.13
N VAL A 39 -3.67 1.94 -9.24
CA VAL A 39 -5.03 2.12 -9.76
C VAL A 39 -5.25 1.40 -11.07
N GLY A 40 -6.18 0.44 -11.04
CA GLY A 40 -6.73 -0.24 -12.21
C GLY A 40 -8.12 0.29 -12.56
N THR A 41 -8.30 0.95 -13.70
CA THR A 41 -9.58 1.58 -14.06
C THR A 41 -9.81 1.61 -15.57
N MET A 42 -11.09 1.53 -15.97
CA MET A 42 -11.51 1.77 -17.36
C MET A 42 -12.20 3.13 -17.51
N THR A 43 -13.03 3.49 -16.53
CA THR A 43 -13.93 4.66 -16.60
C THR A 43 -13.57 5.77 -15.62
N GLY A 44 -12.48 5.60 -14.85
CA GLY A 44 -12.01 6.59 -13.90
C GLY A 44 -12.54 6.42 -12.47
N THR A 45 -13.52 5.54 -12.20
CA THR A 45 -14.10 5.40 -10.85
C THR A 45 -13.06 5.01 -9.80
N ALA A 46 -12.21 4.01 -10.05
CA ALA A 46 -11.15 3.63 -9.11
C ALA A 46 -10.10 4.73 -8.94
N GLN A 47 -9.91 5.57 -9.96
CA GLN A 47 -9.02 6.72 -9.87
C GLN A 47 -9.57 7.82 -8.94
N LEU A 48 -10.88 8.11 -9.02
CA LEU A 48 -11.52 9.06 -8.11
C LEU A 48 -11.43 8.59 -6.66
N VAL A 49 -11.69 7.30 -6.40
CA VAL A 49 -11.51 6.70 -5.07
C VAL A 49 -10.07 6.90 -4.57
N ALA A 50 -9.07 6.56 -5.38
CA ALA A 50 -7.66 6.67 -4.99
C ALA A 50 -7.24 8.12 -4.72
N GLN A 51 -7.70 9.08 -5.51
CA GLN A 51 -7.42 10.50 -5.33
C GLN A 51 -8.04 11.04 -4.03
N GLU A 52 -9.27 10.65 -3.70
CA GLU A 52 -9.90 11.03 -2.43
C GLU A 52 -9.12 10.47 -1.25
N LEU A 53 -8.66 9.21 -1.33
CA LEU A 53 -7.84 8.60 -0.29
C LEU A 53 -6.47 9.28 -0.15
N GLU A 54 -5.80 9.60 -1.25
CA GLU A 54 -4.52 10.32 -1.24
C GLU A 54 -4.65 11.67 -0.50
N LEU A 55 -5.69 12.44 -0.81
CA LEU A 55 -5.97 13.72 -0.14
C LEU A 55 -6.24 13.58 1.36
N ARG A 56 -6.91 12.51 1.78
CA ARG A 56 -7.24 12.26 3.20
C ARG A 56 -6.05 11.76 4.00
N LEU A 57 -5.16 11.03 3.37
CA LEU A 57 -4.06 10.34 4.05
C LEU A 57 -2.77 11.15 4.14
N ASP A 58 -2.66 12.28 3.44
CA ASP A 58 -1.49 13.16 3.47
C ASP A 58 -1.54 14.05 4.73
N ASP A 59 -1.16 13.46 5.87
CA ASP A 59 -1.18 14.12 7.19
C ASP A 59 0.23 14.43 7.76
N GLY A 60 1.29 14.19 6.96
CA GLY A 60 2.69 14.36 7.34
C GLY A 60 3.30 13.14 8.04
N GLU A 61 2.51 12.27 8.66
CA GLU A 61 2.95 10.98 9.22
C GLU A 61 2.82 9.84 8.21
N LEU A 62 1.90 9.98 7.27
CA LEU A 62 1.70 9.07 6.15
C LEU A 62 1.76 9.86 4.84
N GLN A 63 2.56 9.37 3.91
CA GLN A 63 2.66 9.90 2.55
C GLN A 63 2.02 8.89 1.59
N ALA A 64 0.86 9.23 1.07
CA ALA A 64 0.19 8.46 0.04
C ALA A 64 0.53 8.99 -1.34
N GLN A 65 0.75 8.09 -2.31
CA GLN A 65 0.97 8.43 -3.70
C GLN A 65 0.13 7.53 -4.61
N THR A 66 -0.71 8.14 -5.43
CA THR A 66 -1.49 7.45 -6.44
C THR A 66 -0.70 7.26 -7.72
N ARG A 67 -0.75 6.04 -8.29
CA ARG A 67 -0.16 5.70 -9.59
C ARG A 67 -1.13 4.87 -10.41
N LEU A 68 -1.40 5.29 -11.63
CA LEU A 68 -2.12 4.44 -12.59
C LEU A 68 -1.26 3.22 -12.94
N MET A 69 -1.91 2.09 -13.21
CA MET A 69 -1.21 0.84 -13.57
C MET A 69 -0.73 0.81 -15.02
N ASP A 70 -1.00 1.87 -15.79
CA ASP A 70 -0.58 1.99 -17.20
C ASP A 70 0.94 1.81 -17.33
N GLY A 71 1.35 0.86 -18.16
CA GLY A 71 2.75 0.59 -18.45
C GLY A 71 3.57 0.03 -17.30
N LEU A 72 2.95 -0.26 -16.14
CA LEU A 72 3.62 -0.92 -15.02
C LEU A 72 3.79 -2.42 -15.27
N ASP A 73 4.82 -2.97 -14.67
CA ASP A 73 5.10 -4.39 -14.58
C ASP A 73 5.48 -4.79 -13.14
N GLY A 74 5.89 -6.02 -12.91
CA GLY A 74 6.27 -6.53 -11.59
C GLY A 74 7.39 -5.76 -10.90
N ALA A 75 8.22 -5.02 -11.64
CA ALA A 75 9.25 -4.17 -11.05
C ALA A 75 8.68 -3.01 -10.22
N ALA A 76 7.39 -2.68 -10.38
CA ALA A 76 6.71 -1.72 -9.52
C ALA A 76 6.77 -2.09 -8.03
N PHE A 77 6.94 -3.36 -7.71
CA PHE A 77 7.05 -3.90 -6.35
C PHE A 77 8.48 -4.18 -5.88
N ALA A 78 9.50 -3.99 -6.73
CA ALA A 78 10.88 -4.41 -6.46
C ALA A 78 11.49 -3.79 -5.18
N GLY A 79 11.03 -2.61 -4.79
CA GLY A 79 11.48 -1.94 -3.55
C GLY A 79 10.82 -2.48 -2.28
N GLY A 80 9.82 -3.37 -2.38
CA GLY A 80 8.97 -3.72 -1.25
C GLY A 80 8.12 -2.54 -0.75
N GLY A 81 7.56 -2.68 0.44
CA GLY A 81 6.81 -1.61 1.11
C GLY A 81 5.30 -1.82 1.14
N LEU A 82 4.56 -0.76 1.43
CA LEU A 82 3.11 -0.79 1.61
C LEU A 82 2.39 -0.30 0.35
N PHE A 83 1.47 -1.14 -0.13
CA PHE A 83 0.67 -0.88 -1.32
C PHE A 83 -0.82 -0.98 -1.05
N LEU A 84 -1.61 -0.22 -1.78
CA LEU A 84 -3.05 -0.37 -1.86
C LEU A 84 -3.44 -0.58 -3.32
N ILE A 85 -4.03 -1.72 -3.62
CA ILE A 85 -4.59 -1.99 -4.94
C ILE A 85 -6.02 -1.46 -4.97
N CYS A 86 -6.28 -0.44 -5.78
CA CYS A 86 -7.62 0.09 -6.00
C CYS A 86 -8.03 -0.19 -7.44
N THR A 87 -8.94 -1.15 -7.66
CA THR A 87 -9.23 -1.58 -9.02
C THR A 87 -10.70 -1.90 -9.27
N SER A 88 -11.14 -1.55 -10.46
CA SER A 88 -12.44 -1.95 -11.00
C SER A 88 -12.39 -3.37 -11.55
N THR A 89 -13.57 -3.92 -11.80
CA THR A 89 -13.77 -5.17 -12.55
C THR A 89 -14.33 -4.84 -13.93
N TYR A 90 -13.80 -5.46 -14.97
CA TYR A 90 -14.21 -5.20 -16.35
C TYR A 90 -14.62 -6.49 -17.08
N GLY A 91 -15.52 -6.35 -18.06
CA GLY A 91 -15.95 -7.45 -18.95
C GLY A 91 -16.45 -8.66 -18.19
N GLN A 92 -15.85 -9.81 -18.42
CA GLN A 92 -16.20 -11.10 -17.80
C GLN A 92 -15.49 -11.35 -16.47
N GLY A 93 -15.23 -10.30 -15.68
CA GLY A 93 -14.52 -10.37 -14.40
C GLY A 93 -13.03 -10.21 -14.56
N ASP A 94 -12.57 -9.55 -15.60
CA ASP A 94 -11.18 -9.27 -15.86
C ASP A 94 -10.68 -8.02 -15.12
N VAL A 95 -9.36 -7.89 -15.03
CA VAL A 95 -8.73 -6.64 -14.63
C VAL A 95 -8.91 -5.60 -15.74
N PRO A 96 -8.98 -4.30 -15.40
CA PRO A 96 -9.06 -3.22 -16.40
C PRO A 96 -7.88 -3.25 -17.38
N ASP A 97 -8.08 -2.71 -18.59
CA ASP A 97 -7.06 -2.75 -19.64
C ASP A 97 -5.74 -2.11 -19.20
N ASN A 98 -5.80 -1.01 -18.45
CA ASN A 98 -4.61 -0.36 -17.93
C ASN A 98 -3.87 -1.18 -16.85
N ALA A 99 -4.50 -2.20 -16.31
CA ALA A 99 -3.92 -3.09 -15.29
C ALA A 99 -3.41 -4.43 -15.87
N LYS A 100 -3.75 -4.74 -17.13
CA LYS A 100 -3.42 -6.05 -17.75
C LYS A 100 -1.93 -6.31 -17.79
N GLN A 101 -1.13 -5.34 -18.22
CA GLN A 101 0.31 -5.51 -18.33
C GLN A 101 0.95 -5.86 -16.98
N LEU A 102 0.58 -5.13 -15.91
CA LEU A 102 1.06 -5.42 -14.55
C LEU A 102 0.63 -6.82 -14.11
N TYR A 103 -0.65 -7.14 -14.27
CA TYR A 103 -1.21 -8.43 -13.85
C TYR A 103 -0.53 -9.62 -14.57
N GLU A 104 -0.40 -9.55 -15.90
CA GLU A 104 0.26 -10.57 -16.71
C GLU A 104 1.75 -10.71 -16.38
N SER A 105 2.45 -9.60 -16.14
CA SER A 105 3.85 -9.63 -15.74
C SER A 105 4.06 -10.35 -14.41
N LEU A 106 3.16 -10.13 -13.42
CA LEU A 106 3.20 -10.84 -12.14
C LEU A 106 2.98 -12.33 -12.31
N GLN A 107 2.05 -12.74 -13.17
CA GLN A 107 1.78 -14.16 -13.45
C GLN A 107 2.94 -14.85 -14.17
N ASN A 108 3.58 -14.15 -15.12
CA ASN A 108 4.61 -14.72 -15.97
C ASN A 108 6.00 -14.71 -15.31
N ALA A 109 6.42 -13.58 -14.74
CA ALA A 109 7.73 -13.42 -14.13
C ALA A 109 7.82 -13.99 -12.71
N ARG A 110 6.69 -14.09 -12.00
CA ARG A 110 6.55 -14.61 -10.63
C ARG A 110 7.64 -14.09 -9.67
N PRO A 111 7.79 -12.74 -9.52
CA PRO A 111 8.77 -12.19 -8.59
C PRO A 111 8.47 -12.59 -7.15
N ASP A 112 9.52 -12.68 -6.31
CA ASP A 112 9.34 -12.80 -4.86
C ASP A 112 8.89 -11.46 -4.29
N LEU A 113 7.69 -11.43 -3.70
CA LEU A 113 7.06 -10.26 -3.09
C LEU A 113 6.96 -10.37 -1.56
N SER A 114 7.77 -11.19 -0.93
CA SER A 114 7.76 -11.41 0.53
C SER A 114 8.01 -10.14 1.35
N ASN A 115 8.60 -9.11 0.75
CA ASN A 115 8.83 -7.78 1.34
C ASN A 115 7.71 -6.76 1.04
N VAL A 116 6.61 -7.18 0.41
CA VAL A 116 5.45 -6.36 0.07
C VAL A 116 4.31 -6.61 1.06
N GLN A 117 3.76 -5.54 1.60
CA GLN A 117 2.49 -5.54 2.34
C GLN A 117 1.44 -4.83 1.50
N TYR A 118 0.21 -5.32 1.53
CA TYR A 118 -0.81 -4.71 0.69
C TYR A 118 -2.23 -4.80 1.26
N GLY A 119 -3.08 -3.87 0.81
CA GLY A 119 -4.52 -3.93 0.91
C GLY A 119 -5.18 -3.92 -0.46
N VAL A 120 -6.48 -4.21 -0.51
CA VAL A 120 -7.23 -4.20 -1.76
C VAL A 120 -8.58 -3.54 -1.59
N ILE A 121 -8.87 -2.58 -2.47
CA ILE A 121 -10.20 -2.03 -2.74
C ILE A 121 -10.63 -2.57 -4.09
N ALA A 122 -11.67 -3.40 -4.10
CA ALA A 122 -12.21 -4.03 -5.28
C ALA A 122 -13.60 -3.47 -5.60
N LEU A 123 -13.73 -2.80 -6.75
CA LEU A 123 -14.98 -2.23 -7.20
C LEU A 123 -15.67 -3.19 -8.18
N GLY A 124 -16.96 -3.38 -8.00
CA GLY A 124 -17.78 -4.26 -8.84
C GLY A 124 -19.26 -3.93 -8.73
N ASP A 125 -20.09 -4.76 -9.34
CA ASP A 125 -21.54 -4.67 -9.34
C ASP A 125 -22.12 -6.06 -9.09
N ARG A 126 -22.92 -6.22 -8.03
CA ARG A 126 -23.51 -7.51 -7.64
C ARG A 126 -24.57 -8.01 -8.59
N THR A 127 -25.07 -7.17 -9.50
CA THR A 127 -25.94 -7.65 -10.57
C THR A 127 -25.21 -8.67 -11.45
N TYR A 128 -23.87 -8.63 -11.47
CA TYR A 128 -22.98 -9.61 -12.09
C TYR A 128 -22.35 -10.53 -11.02
N ALA A 129 -23.18 -11.33 -10.35
CA ALA A 129 -22.81 -12.08 -9.14
C ALA A 129 -21.54 -12.94 -9.29
N GLU A 130 -21.36 -13.63 -10.44
CA GLU A 130 -20.22 -14.51 -10.68
C GLU A 130 -18.90 -13.77 -10.87
N THR A 131 -18.96 -12.51 -11.30
CA THR A 131 -17.77 -11.69 -11.60
C THR A 131 -17.59 -10.53 -10.63
N PHE A 132 -18.44 -10.44 -9.59
CA PHE A 132 -18.42 -9.37 -8.60
C PHE A 132 -17.05 -9.18 -7.97
N CYS A 133 -16.47 -7.99 -8.17
CA CYS A 133 -15.17 -7.59 -7.64
C CYS A 133 -13.98 -8.49 -8.06
N ASN A 134 -14.14 -9.25 -9.17
CA ASN A 134 -13.09 -10.19 -9.59
C ASN A 134 -11.77 -9.52 -9.96
N GLY A 135 -11.77 -8.31 -10.50
CA GLY A 135 -10.54 -7.58 -10.80
C GLY A 135 -9.61 -7.48 -9.56
N GLY A 136 -10.16 -7.01 -8.43
CA GLY A 136 -9.42 -6.93 -7.17
C GLY A 136 -9.07 -8.30 -6.57
N LYS A 137 -10.01 -9.25 -6.61
CA LYS A 137 -9.78 -10.62 -6.13
C LYS A 137 -8.67 -11.34 -6.91
N ARG A 138 -8.50 -11.06 -8.19
CA ARG A 138 -7.41 -11.58 -9.01
C ARG A 138 -6.06 -11.01 -8.57
N PHE A 139 -5.98 -9.70 -8.30
CA PHE A 139 -4.76 -9.09 -7.75
C PHE A 139 -4.45 -9.65 -6.37
N ASP A 140 -5.44 -9.77 -5.47
CA ASP A 140 -5.26 -10.36 -4.14
C ASP A 140 -4.64 -11.77 -4.24
N ARG A 141 -5.20 -12.60 -5.11
CA ARG A 141 -4.70 -13.96 -5.32
C ARG A 141 -3.25 -13.99 -5.81
N VAL A 142 -2.94 -13.26 -6.90
CA VAL A 142 -1.59 -13.31 -7.49
C VAL A 142 -0.54 -12.73 -6.54
N LEU A 143 -0.82 -11.64 -5.84
CA LEU A 143 0.10 -11.05 -4.86
C LEU A 143 0.36 -12.01 -3.69
N SER A 144 -0.68 -12.64 -3.16
CA SER A 144 -0.55 -13.65 -2.11
C SER A 144 0.24 -14.88 -2.56
N GLU A 145 0.02 -15.38 -3.79
CA GLU A 145 0.77 -16.50 -4.38
C GLU A 145 2.25 -16.17 -4.59
N LEU A 146 2.60 -14.89 -4.72
CA LEU A 146 3.97 -14.39 -4.85
C LEU A 146 4.64 -14.06 -3.51
N GLY A 147 3.98 -14.34 -2.39
CA GLY A 147 4.51 -14.16 -1.04
C GLY A 147 4.22 -12.80 -0.41
N ALA A 148 3.51 -11.90 -1.09
CA ALA A 148 3.09 -10.64 -0.49
C ALA A 148 2.08 -10.87 0.66
N ARG A 149 2.16 -10.04 1.70
CA ARG A 149 1.31 -10.14 2.88
C ARG A 149 0.15 -9.16 2.82
N ARG A 150 -1.08 -9.67 2.72
CA ARG A 150 -2.26 -8.82 2.83
C ARG A 150 -2.48 -8.36 4.27
N ILE A 151 -2.80 -7.07 4.44
CA ILE A 151 -3.23 -6.46 5.69
C ILE A 151 -4.74 -6.27 5.64
N GLY A 152 -5.45 -6.81 6.62
CA GLY A 152 -6.90 -6.71 6.73
C GLY A 152 -7.66 -7.49 5.63
N GLU A 153 -8.95 -7.22 5.54
CA GLU A 153 -9.85 -7.82 4.55
C GLU A 153 -9.92 -6.99 3.27
N VAL A 154 -10.22 -7.66 2.15
CA VAL A 154 -10.49 -6.97 0.89
C VAL A 154 -11.77 -6.16 1.02
N MET A 155 -11.69 -4.86 0.77
CA MET A 155 -12.87 -4.02 0.66
C MET A 155 -13.57 -4.29 -0.66
N LEU A 156 -14.86 -4.67 -0.61
CA LEU A 156 -15.68 -4.95 -1.78
C LEU A 156 -16.76 -3.87 -1.86
N HIS A 157 -16.72 -3.04 -2.91
CA HIS A 157 -17.77 -2.06 -3.17
C HIS A 157 -18.73 -2.58 -4.25
N ASP A 158 -20.04 -2.41 -3.96
CA ASP A 158 -21.12 -2.80 -4.85
C ASP A 158 -21.79 -1.56 -5.46
N ALA A 159 -21.57 -1.32 -6.74
CA ALA A 159 -22.14 -0.19 -7.44
C ALA A 159 -23.70 -0.22 -7.46
N SER A 160 -24.30 -1.41 -7.33
CA SER A 160 -25.78 -1.55 -7.28
C SER A 160 -26.38 -1.17 -5.93
N ALA A 161 -25.55 -1.00 -4.88
CA ALA A 161 -26.01 -0.61 -3.54
C ALA A 161 -26.40 0.87 -3.41
N GLY A 162 -26.06 1.71 -4.42
CA GLY A 162 -26.39 3.13 -4.42
C GLY A 162 -25.51 3.99 -3.49
N THR A 163 -24.42 3.43 -2.98
CA THR A 163 -23.40 4.16 -2.19
C THR A 163 -22.28 4.66 -3.09
N MET A 164 -21.67 5.77 -2.73
CA MET A 164 -20.50 6.29 -3.44
C MET A 164 -19.26 5.51 -3.03
N PRO A 165 -18.48 4.95 -3.98
CA PRO A 165 -17.31 4.13 -3.66
C PRO A 165 -16.24 4.92 -2.89
N GLU A 166 -16.05 6.19 -3.15
CA GLU A 166 -15.11 7.06 -2.45
C GLU A 166 -15.50 7.26 -0.98
N GLU A 167 -16.80 7.38 -0.65
CA GLU A 167 -17.27 7.53 0.73
C GLU A 167 -17.02 6.23 1.52
N VAL A 168 -17.39 5.08 0.94
CA VAL A 168 -17.19 3.77 1.57
C VAL A 168 -15.70 3.46 1.74
N ALA A 169 -14.88 3.82 0.76
CA ALA A 169 -13.43 3.65 0.85
C ALA A 169 -12.81 4.56 1.93
N ALA A 170 -13.33 5.79 2.07
CA ALA A 170 -12.88 6.74 3.07
C ALA A 170 -13.16 6.26 4.52
N GLU A 171 -14.29 5.63 4.75
CA GLU A 171 -14.61 5.01 6.06
C GLU A 171 -13.72 3.79 6.33
N TRP A 172 -13.52 2.94 5.32
CA TRP A 172 -12.73 1.72 5.44
C TRP A 172 -11.24 1.99 5.67
N ILE A 173 -10.68 3.01 5.01
CA ILE A 173 -9.23 3.27 5.01
C ILE A 173 -8.70 3.61 6.39
N GLU A 174 -9.47 4.28 7.24
CA GLU A 174 -9.07 4.66 8.60
C GLU A 174 -8.73 3.41 9.43
N GLY A 175 -9.62 2.42 9.42
CA GLY A 175 -9.38 1.14 10.09
C GLY A 175 -8.22 0.35 9.49
N TRP A 176 -8.07 0.39 8.17
CA TRP A 176 -6.99 -0.30 7.48
C TRP A 176 -5.62 0.32 7.78
N ILE A 177 -5.50 1.64 7.83
CA ILE A 177 -4.25 2.33 8.21
C ILE A 177 -3.88 2.02 9.68
N ALA A 178 -4.86 1.95 10.59
CA ALA A 178 -4.60 1.54 11.96
C ALA A 178 -4.00 0.13 12.04
N LEU A 179 -4.53 -0.83 11.26
CA LEU A 179 -3.95 -2.17 11.13
C LEU A 179 -2.55 -2.14 10.52
N CYS A 180 -2.29 -1.29 9.52
CA CYS A 180 -0.97 -1.13 8.94
C CYS A 180 0.05 -0.64 9.98
N ARG A 181 -0.30 0.40 10.74
CA ARG A 181 0.57 0.93 11.80
C ARG A 181 0.89 -0.13 12.86
N GLU A 182 -0.11 -0.87 13.32
CA GLU A 182 0.06 -1.96 14.29
C GLU A 182 1.01 -3.06 13.74
N GLN A 183 0.74 -3.55 12.53
CA GLN A 183 1.49 -4.66 11.96
C GLN A 183 2.90 -4.31 11.49
N LEU A 184 3.16 -3.05 11.18
CA LEU A 184 4.47 -2.54 10.77
C LEU A 184 5.27 -1.96 11.95
N GLY A 185 4.67 -1.90 13.16
CA GLY A 185 5.33 -1.37 14.35
C GLY A 185 5.59 0.14 14.28
N VAL A 186 4.80 0.88 13.49
CA VAL A 186 4.89 2.34 13.37
C VAL A 186 3.97 2.95 14.42
N VAL A 187 4.56 3.55 15.45
CA VAL A 187 3.78 4.25 16.50
C VAL A 187 3.41 5.63 15.98
N ALA A 188 2.12 5.98 16.04
CA ALA A 188 1.69 7.35 15.80
C ALA A 188 2.33 8.27 16.85
N SER A 189 2.91 9.38 16.42
CA SER A 189 3.39 10.41 17.34
C SER A 189 2.18 11.01 18.08
N ALA A 190 2.24 11.04 19.42
CA ALA A 190 1.17 11.54 20.27
C ALA A 190 1.14 13.06 20.30
#